data_bc3e41dc707b6797acff30b1de75e87a
#
_entry.id   bc3e41dc707b6797acff30b1de75e87a
#
_cell.length_a   1.000
_cell.length_b   1.000
_cell.length_c   1.000
_cell.angle_alpha   90.00
_cell.angle_beta   90.00
_cell.angle_gamma   90.00
#
_symmetry.space_group_name_H-M   'P 1'
#
loop_
_entity.id
_entity.type
_entity.pdbx_description
1 polymer ?
#
loop_
_entity_poly.entity_id
_entity_poly.type
_entity_poly.pdbx_seq_one_letter_code
_entity_poly.pdbx_strand_id
1 'polypeptide(L)'
;MDYELLDKINFPSDLREFKKKDLKQISEELRAKTIETVSKTGGHLGAGLGVVELTVAIHYVFNTPHDKLIWDVGHQAYPHKIITGRKKNIETLRKKDGVYGFVRRSESEYDPFGTAHSSTAVSAGLGIKAAKDINKDNSKVISVSYTHLTLPTILSV
;
A
#
# COMPACT_ATOMS: atom_id res chain seq x y z
N MET A 1 -12.41 6.12 -17.40
CA MET A 1 -12.02 4.93 -18.19
C MET A 1 -12.56 3.71 -17.48
N ASP A 2 -13.02 2.72 -18.25
CA ASP A 2 -13.43 1.44 -17.70
C ASP A 2 -12.21 0.52 -17.70
N TYR A 3 -11.95 -0.14 -16.58
CA TYR A 3 -10.82 -1.05 -16.40
C TYR A 3 -11.34 -2.49 -16.35
N GLU A 4 -10.92 -3.33 -17.29
CA GLU A 4 -11.48 -4.67 -17.47
C GLU A 4 -11.30 -5.57 -16.24
N LEU A 5 -10.13 -5.56 -15.64
CA LEU A 5 -9.79 -6.41 -14.49
C LEU A 5 -9.82 -5.63 -13.17
N LEU A 6 -9.28 -4.40 -13.13
CA LEU A 6 -9.23 -3.60 -11.92
C LEU A 6 -10.62 -3.27 -11.37
N ASP A 7 -11.63 -3.10 -12.23
CA ASP A 7 -12.98 -2.79 -11.77
C ASP A 7 -13.63 -3.93 -10.99
N LYS A 8 -13.18 -5.17 -11.21
CA LYS A 8 -13.60 -6.36 -10.45
C LYS A 8 -12.92 -6.49 -9.08
N ILE A 9 -11.86 -5.72 -8.82
CA ILE A 9 -11.08 -5.78 -7.59
C ILE A 9 -11.53 -4.64 -6.66
N ASN A 10 -12.19 -4.96 -5.56
CA ASN A 10 -12.50 -4.01 -4.50
C ASN A 10 -11.54 -4.20 -3.31
N PHE A 11 -11.19 -5.45 -3.01
CA PHE A 11 -10.30 -5.81 -1.92
C PHE A 11 -9.22 -6.81 -2.39
N PRO A 12 -8.13 -6.97 -1.64
CA PRO A 12 -7.08 -7.96 -1.96
C PRO A 12 -7.58 -9.40 -2.07
N SER A 13 -8.67 -9.75 -1.42
CA SER A 13 -9.34 -11.05 -1.61
C SER A 13 -9.72 -11.29 -3.08
N ASP A 14 -10.30 -10.27 -3.71
CA ASP A 14 -10.73 -10.36 -5.11
C ASP A 14 -9.51 -10.51 -6.04
N LEU A 15 -8.42 -9.79 -5.73
CA LEU A 15 -7.16 -9.90 -6.48
C LEU A 15 -6.59 -11.31 -6.45
N ARG A 16 -6.71 -12.02 -5.34
CA ARG A 16 -6.20 -13.39 -5.18
C ARG A 16 -6.96 -14.45 -5.98
N GLU A 17 -8.16 -14.13 -6.46
CA GLU A 17 -8.93 -15.02 -7.36
C GLU A 17 -8.42 -15.00 -8.80
N PHE A 18 -7.61 -14.03 -9.19
CA PHE A 18 -7.07 -13.93 -10.54
C PHE A 18 -5.89 -14.89 -10.76
N LYS A 19 -5.67 -15.27 -12.01
CA LYS A 19 -4.50 -16.08 -12.39
C LYS A 19 -3.24 -15.21 -12.46
N LYS A 20 -2.08 -15.80 -12.22
CA LYS A 20 -0.79 -15.09 -12.30
C LYS A 20 -0.58 -14.33 -13.61
N LYS A 21 -1.06 -14.88 -14.74
CA LYS A 21 -0.95 -14.24 -16.05
C LYS A 21 -1.69 -12.90 -16.15
N ASP A 22 -2.72 -12.70 -15.33
CA ASP A 22 -3.58 -11.52 -15.36
C ASP A 22 -2.97 -10.37 -14.54
N LEU A 23 -2.00 -10.66 -13.64
CA LEU A 23 -1.40 -9.67 -12.75
C LEU A 23 -0.68 -8.54 -13.50
N LYS A 24 -0.12 -8.82 -14.67
CA LYS A 24 0.51 -7.80 -15.50
C LYS A 24 -0.53 -6.76 -15.97
N GLN A 25 -1.64 -7.22 -16.52
CA GLN A 25 -2.73 -6.33 -16.96
C GLN A 25 -3.31 -5.55 -15.78
N ILE A 26 -3.54 -6.21 -14.63
CA ILE A 26 -4.01 -5.55 -13.40
C ILE A 26 -3.03 -4.44 -12.98
N SER A 27 -1.73 -4.68 -13.05
CA SER A 27 -0.72 -3.66 -12.73
C SER A 27 -0.76 -2.49 -13.72
N GLU A 28 -0.94 -2.74 -15.01
CA GLU A 28 -1.08 -1.71 -16.04
C GLU A 28 -2.32 -0.85 -15.82
N GLU A 29 -3.46 -1.46 -15.52
CA GLU A 29 -4.72 -0.77 -15.21
C GLU A 29 -4.62 0.03 -13.90
N LEU A 30 -4.00 -0.53 -12.86
CA LEU A 30 -3.78 0.15 -11.59
C LEU A 30 -2.84 1.35 -11.75
N ARG A 31 -1.83 1.24 -12.60
CA ARG A 31 -0.94 2.34 -12.99
C ARG A 31 -1.72 3.44 -13.67
N ALA A 32 -2.53 3.10 -14.68
CA ALA A 32 -3.36 4.04 -15.41
C ALA A 32 -4.36 4.77 -14.47
N LYS A 33 -5.01 4.03 -13.57
CA LYS A 33 -5.91 4.62 -12.55
C LYS A 33 -5.17 5.54 -11.59
N THR A 34 -3.95 5.19 -11.19
CA THR A 34 -3.11 6.05 -10.34
C THR A 34 -2.75 7.35 -11.05
N ILE A 35 -2.35 7.29 -12.32
CA ILE A 35 -2.06 8.48 -13.15
C ILE A 35 -3.31 9.35 -13.29
N GLU A 36 -4.44 8.75 -13.67
CA GLU A 36 -5.73 9.46 -13.80
C GLU A 36 -6.09 10.19 -12.49
N THR A 37 -5.96 9.51 -11.36
CA THR A 37 -6.28 10.08 -10.04
C THR A 37 -5.38 11.27 -9.73
N VAL A 38 -4.06 11.07 -9.79
CA VAL A 38 -3.08 12.09 -9.37
C VAL A 38 -3.08 13.28 -10.31
N SER A 39 -3.39 13.09 -11.61
CA SER A 39 -3.54 14.21 -12.56
C SER A 39 -4.66 15.17 -12.17
N LYS A 40 -5.70 14.68 -11.48
CA LYS A 40 -6.85 15.48 -11.01
C LYS A 40 -6.67 16.04 -9.59
N THR A 41 -6.02 15.26 -8.71
CA THR A 41 -5.95 15.57 -7.28
C THR A 41 -4.61 16.18 -6.85
N GLY A 42 -3.57 16.03 -7.67
CA GLY A 42 -2.19 16.25 -7.28
C GLY A 42 -1.68 15.15 -6.35
N GLY A 43 -0.38 15.17 -6.05
CA GLY A 43 0.24 14.21 -5.13
C GLY A 43 1.57 13.64 -5.63
N HIS A 44 2.03 12.57 -4.99
CA HIS A 44 3.33 11.94 -5.26
C HIS A 44 3.20 10.88 -6.36
N LEU A 45 3.22 11.29 -7.63
CA LEU A 45 3.01 10.38 -8.76
C LEU A 45 4.15 9.37 -8.90
N GLY A 46 5.38 9.83 -9.01
CA GLY A 46 6.54 8.97 -9.28
C GLY A 46 6.73 7.86 -8.24
N ALA A 47 6.59 8.20 -6.97
CA ALA A 47 6.69 7.23 -5.87
C ALA A 47 5.60 6.16 -5.95
N GLY A 48 4.35 6.56 -6.26
CA GLY A 48 3.24 5.62 -6.45
C GLY A 48 3.44 4.69 -7.64
N LEU A 49 3.92 5.23 -8.77
CA LEU A 49 4.17 4.44 -9.98
C LEU A 49 5.29 3.42 -9.80
N GLY A 50 6.31 3.74 -8.99
CA GLY A 50 7.43 2.85 -8.70
C GLY A 50 7.08 1.61 -7.89
N VAL A 51 5.91 1.56 -7.25
CA VAL A 51 5.48 0.45 -6.38
C VAL A 51 4.21 -0.25 -6.85
N VAL A 52 3.75 -0.01 -8.07
CA VAL A 52 2.50 -0.62 -8.57
C VAL A 52 2.61 -2.14 -8.58
N GLU A 53 3.61 -2.70 -9.25
CA GLU A 53 3.83 -4.14 -9.35
C GLU A 53 4.09 -4.76 -7.98
N LEU A 54 4.87 -4.07 -7.15
CA LEU A 54 5.13 -4.50 -5.77
C LEU A 54 3.84 -4.56 -4.96
N THR A 55 2.97 -3.57 -5.09
CA THR A 55 1.67 -3.52 -4.43
C THR A 55 0.80 -4.70 -4.84
N VAL A 56 0.68 -4.95 -6.15
CA VAL A 56 -0.08 -6.10 -6.69
C VAL A 56 0.51 -7.40 -6.16
N ALA A 57 1.83 -7.58 -6.23
CA ALA A 57 2.51 -8.80 -5.78
C ALA A 57 2.31 -9.07 -4.28
N ILE A 58 2.46 -8.04 -3.43
CA ILE A 58 2.27 -8.18 -1.99
C ILE A 58 0.84 -8.61 -1.67
N HIS A 59 -0.16 -7.92 -2.23
CA HIS A 59 -1.56 -8.22 -1.94
C HIS A 59 -2.05 -9.53 -2.58
N TYR A 60 -1.37 -10.01 -3.60
CA TYR A 60 -1.62 -11.32 -4.20
C TYR A 60 -1.05 -12.47 -3.36
N VAL A 61 0.16 -12.29 -2.80
CA VAL A 61 0.88 -13.35 -2.08
C VAL A 61 0.50 -13.40 -0.60
N PHE A 62 0.33 -12.25 0.04
CA PHE A 62 0.06 -12.16 1.48
C PHE A 62 -1.43 -11.96 1.77
N ASN A 63 -1.91 -12.58 2.83
CA ASN A 63 -3.30 -12.49 3.25
C ASN A 63 -3.58 -11.21 4.05
N THR A 64 -3.47 -10.05 3.40
CA THR A 64 -3.83 -8.76 4.01
C THR A 64 -5.36 -8.63 4.15
N PRO A 65 -5.88 -8.04 5.24
CA PRO A 65 -5.18 -7.32 6.31
C PRO A 65 -4.72 -8.21 7.48
N HIS A 66 -4.92 -9.55 7.43
CA HIS A 66 -4.42 -10.45 8.47
C HIS A 66 -2.88 -10.36 8.56
N ASP A 67 -2.19 -10.56 7.45
CA ASP A 67 -0.79 -10.15 7.31
C ASP A 67 -0.69 -8.62 7.28
N LYS A 68 0.24 -8.05 8.03
CA LYS A 68 0.35 -6.59 8.19
C LYS A 68 1.33 -6.00 7.20
N LEU A 69 0.84 -5.07 6.37
CA LEU A 69 1.65 -4.31 5.43
C LEU A 69 1.88 -2.89 5.97
N ILE A 70 3.13 -2.50 6.12
CA ILE A 70 3.54 -1.18 6.60
C ILE A 70 4.32 -0.47 5.49
N TRP A 71 3.89 0.72 5.15
CA TRP A 71 4.55 1.59 4.20
C TRP A 71 5.43 2.61 4.92
N ASP A 72 6.70 2.72 4.55
CA ASP A 72 7.55 3.78 5.04
C ASP A 72 7.16 5.11 4.37
N VAL A 73 7.03 6.19 5.14
CA VAL A 73 6.46 7.48 4.73
C VAL A 73 4.99 7.36 4.29
N GLY A 74 4.64 6.46 3.39
CA GLY A 74 3.28 6.18 2.93
C GLY A 74 2.77 7.07 1.80
N HIS A 75 3.62 7.95 1.23
CA HIS A 75 3.28 8.79 0.08
C HIS A 75 3.16 8.01 -1.23
N GLN A 76 3.75 6.82 -1.30
CA GLN A 76 3.68 5.89 -2.43
C GLN A 76 2.45 4.96 -2.39
N ALA A 77 1.63 5.01 -1.34
CA ALA A 77 0.58 4.02 -1.08
C ALA A 77 -0.73 4.25 -1.88
N TYR A 78 -0.75 5.07 -2.93
CA TYR A 78 -1.98 5.29 -3.70
C TYR A 78 -2.48 4.02 -4.41
N PRO A 79 -1.63 3.21 -5.07
CA PRO A 79 -2.04 1.90 -5.60
C PRO A 79 -2.63 0.98 -4.53
N HIS A 80 -2.01 0.94 -3.34
CA HIS A 80 -2.52 0.19 -2.20
C HIS A 80 -3.93 0.65 -1.80
N LYS A 81 -4.18 1.96 -1.71
CA LYS A 81 -5.50 2.50 -1.38
C LYS A 81 -6.56 2.10 -2.40
N ILE A 82 -6.22 2.12 -3.70
CA ILE A 82 -7.14 1.75 -4.78
C ILE A 82 -7.62 0.31 -4.61
N ILE A 83 -6.74 -0.64 -4.33
CA ILE A 83 -7.09 -2.07 -4.23
C ILE A 83 -7.49 -2.53 -2.82
N THR A 84 -7.58 -1.60 -1.86
CA THR A 84 -8.00 -1.87 -0.48
C THR A 84 -9.26 -1.11 -0.10
N GLY A 85 -10.26 -1.11 -0.98
CA GLY A 85 -11.61 -0.62 -0.73
C GLY A 85 -11.83 0.87 -0.99
N ARG A 86 -10.79 1.65 -1.32
CA ARG A 86 -10.90 3.11 -1.50
C ARG A 86 -11.00 3.56 -2.97
N LYS A 87 -11.08 2.62 -3.92
CA LYS A 87 -11.16 2.91 -5.37
C LYS A 87 -12.26 3.91 -5.72
N LYS A 88 -13.45 3.75 -5.16
CA LYS A 88 -14.60 4.63 -5.44
C LYS A 88 -14.38 6.07 -4.97
N ASN A 89 -13.65 6.24 -3.87
CA ASN A 89 -13.43 7.55 -3.26
C ASN A 89 -12.05 8.12 -3.60
N ILE A 90 -11.24 7.45 -4.41
CA ILE A 90 -9.85 7.84 -4.66
C ILE A 90 -9.73 9.22 -5.32
N GLU A 91 -10.76 9.70 -6.00
CA GLU A 91 -10.81 11.05 -6.59
C GLU A 91 -10.93 12.17 -5.55
N THR A 92 -11.16 11.80 -4.28
CA THR A 92 -11.10 12.73 -3.14
C THR A 92 -9.72 12.75 -2.45
N LEU A 93 -8.73 12.09 -3.04
CA LEU A 93 -7.38 12.02 -2.51
C LEU A 93 -6.83 13.42 -2.17
N ARG A 94 -6.33 13.60 -0.93
CA ARG A 94 -5.80 14.86 -0.37
C ARG A 94 -6.79 16.01 -0.25
N LYS A 95 -8.07 15.78 -0.49
CA LYS A 95 -9.12 16.79 -0.24
C LYS A 95 -9.58 16.71 1.22
N LYS A 96 -10.18 17.80 1.69
CA LYS A 96 -10.81 17.83 3.02
C LYS A 96 -11.87 16.73 3.09
N ASP A 97 -11.86 15.97 4.18
CA ASP A 97 -12.77 14.85 4.44
C ASP A 97 -12.75 13.72 3.39
N GLY A 98 -11.73 13.72 2.53
CA GLY A 98 -11.48 12.71 1.51
C GLY A 98 -10.40 11.71 1.92
N VAL A 99 -9.94 10.91 0.93
CA VAL A 99 -8.87 9.93 1.10
C VAL A 99 -7.56 10.64 1.48
N TYR A 100 -6.94 10.20 2.56
CA TYR A 100 -5.73 10.81 3.10
C TYR A 100 -4.51 10.56 2.21
N GLY A 101 -3.62 11.57 2.12
CA GLY A 101 -2.44 11.51 1.25
C GLY A 101 -1.34 10.56 1.71
N PHE A 102 -1.38 10.13 2.98
CA PHE A 102 -0.48 9.14 3.58
C PHE A 102 -1.31 7.97 4.12
N VAL A 103 -0.65 6.94 4.64
CA VAL A 103 -1.33 5.83 5.30
C VAL A 103 -1.83 6.26 6.67
N ARG A 104 -3.08 5.92 6.99
CA ARG A 104 -3.73 6.35 8.23
C ARG A 104 -4.60 5.23 8.80
N ARG A 105 -4.33 4.83 10.04
CA ARG A 105 -5.04 3.73 10.74
C ARG A 105 -6.56 3.90 10.82
N SER A 106 -7.03 5.14 10.96
CA SER A 106 -8.47 5.42 11.05
C SER A 106 -9.20 5.37 9.70
N GLU A 107 -8.47 5.19 8.58
CA GLU A 107 -9.04 5.17 7.24
C GLU A 107 -9.38 3.76 6.77
N SER A 108 -8.58 2.76 7.15
CA SER A 108 -8.76 1.39 6.69
C SER A 108 -8.10 0.38 7.62
N GLU A 109 -8.70 -0.81 7.74
CA GLU A 109 -8.08 -1.96 8.43
C GLU A 109 -6.80 -2.46 7.74
N TYR A 110 -6.62 -2.12 6.45
CA TYR A 110 -5.41 -2.40 5.68
C TYR A 110 -4.24 -1.47 6.01
N ASP A 111 -4.46 -0.46 6.85
CA ASP A 111 -3.50 0.55 7.26
C ASP A 111 -3.11 0.35 8.75
N PRO A 112 -2.31 -0.68 9.09
CA PRO A 112 -2.05 -1.06 10.49
C PRO A 112 -1.21 -0.04 11.26
N PHE A 113 -0.51 0.86 10.55
CA PHE A 113 0.37 1.88 11.14
C PHE A 113 0.21 3.21 10.42
N GLY A 114 0.05 4.29 11.17
CA GLY A 114 0.00 5.65 10.62
C GLY A 114 1.39 6.14 10.26
N THR A 115 1.53 6.70 9.06
CA THR A 115 2.82 7.12 8.51
C THR A 115 2.82 8.59 8.12
N ALA A 116 3.94 9.13 7.77
CA ALA A 116 4.27 10.43 7.16
C ALA A 116 5.76 10.77 7.38
N HIS A 117 6.44 10.11 8.32
CA HIS A 117 7.86 10.23 8.56
C HIS A 117 8.63 9.04 8.00
N SER A 118 9.80 9.29 7.47
CA SER A 118 10.69 8.26 6.93
C SER A 118 11.33 7.41 8.04
N SER A 119 11.78 6.21 7.67
CA SER A 119 12.54 5.28 8.52
C SER A 119 11.76 4.71 9.71
N THR A 120 10.43 4.83 9.74
CA THR A 120 9.59 4.33 10.84
C THR A 120 9.05 2.92 10.59
N ALA A 121 8.97 2.48 9.34
CA ALA A 121 8.31 1.23 8.98
C ALA A 121 9.03 -0.02 9.54
N VAL A 122 10.35 -0.01 9.59
CA VAL A 122 11.14 -1.15 10.08
C VAL A 122 10.93 -1.35 11.59
N SER A 123 11.06 -0.28 12.38
CA SER A 123 10.85 -0.35 13.84
C SER A 123 9.41 -0.66 14.20
N ALA A 124 8.44 -0.09 13.48
CA ALA A 124 7.02 -0.43 13.64
C ALA A 124 6.75 -1.90 13.28
N GLY A 125 7.34 -2.38 12.20
CA GLY A 125 7.25 -3.79 11.78
C GLY A 125 7.81 -4.75 12.81
N LEU A 126 8.97 -4.45 13.37
CA LEU A 126 9.58 -5.23 14.46
C LEU A 126 8.70 -5.27 15.70
N GLY A 127 8.15 -4.13 16.12
CA GLY A 127 7.23 -4.08 17.27
C GLY A 127 5.96 -4.89 17.07
N ILE A 128 5.34 -4.77 15.89
CA ILE A 128 4.15 -5.56 15.54
C ILE A 128 4.51 -7.06 15.49
N LYS A 129 5.65 -7.42 14.90
CA LYS A 129 6.09 -8.82 14.83
C LYS A 129 6.36 -9.39 16.21
N ALA A 130 7.05 -8.66 17.08
CA ALA A 130 7.29 -9.09 18.47
C ALA A 130 5.97 -9.34 19.24
N ALA A 131 5.00 -8.44 19.10
CA ALA A 131 3.68 -8.63 19.70
C ALA A 131 2.95 -9.87 19.16
N LYS A 132 3.05 -10.13 17.84
CA LYS A 132 2.49 -11.33 17.23
C LYS A 132 3.14 -12.61 17.75
N ASP A 133 4.46 -12.61 17.91
CA ASP A 133 5.20 -13.77 18.42
C ASP A 133 4.82 -14.09 19.89
N ILE A 134 4.67 -13.08 20.72
CA ILE A 134 4.19 -13.22 22.11
C ILE A 134 2.78 -13.83 22.11
N ASN A 135 1.90 -13.41 21.20
CA ASN A 135 0.53 -13.90 21.08
C ASN A 135 0.41 -15.21 20.26
N LYS A 136 1.53 -15.80 19.81
CA LYS A 136 1.57 -16.99 18.95
C LYS A 136 0.77 -16.82 17.65
N ASP A 137 0.70 -15.59 17.12
CA ASP A 137 0.09 -15.26 15.84
C ASP A 137 1.15 -15.42 14.72
N ASN A 138 0.94 -16.40 13.84
CA ASN A 138 1.85 -16.75 12.75
C ASN A 138 1.71 -15.86 11.51
N SER A 139 0.84 -14.85 11.52
CA SER A 139 0.69 -13.93 10.40
C SER A 139 1.97 -13.12 10.14
N LYS A 140 2.14 -12.71 8.91
CA LYS A 140 3.36 -12.04 8.45
C LYS A 140 3.30 -10.54 8.71
N VAL A 141 4.48 -9.94 8.78
CA VAL A 141 4.63 -8.47 8.80
C VAL A 141 5.57 -8.10 7.65
N ILE A 142 5.11 -7.24 6.77
CA ILE A 142 5.81 -6.75 5.59
C ILE A 142 6.04 -5.26 5.76
N SER A 143 7.29 -4.82 5.72
CA SER A 143 7.65 -3.40 5.74
C SER A 143 8.25 -3.01 4.39
N VAL A 144 7.66 -2.03 3.73
CA VAL A 144 8.16 -1.46 2.48
C VAL A 144 8.85 -0.14 2.78
N SER A 145 10.15 -0.09 2.56
CA SER A 145 11.00 1.08 2.83
C SER A 145 11.99 1.31 1.69
N TYR A 146 12.64 2.45 1.71
CA TYR A 146 13.70 2.83 0.77
C TYR A 146 15.06 2.46 1.35
N THR A 147 15.88 1.72 0.63
CA THR A 147 17.22 1.29 1.10
C THR A 147 18.14 2.43 1.47
N HIS A 148 18.07 3.56 0.79
CA HIS A 148 18.90 4.73 1.08
C HIS A 148 18.52 5.46 2.39
N LEU A 149 17.35 5.21 2.97
CA LEU A 149 16.93 5.82 4.24
C LEU A 149 17.60 5.18 5.46
N THR A 150 18.13 3.96 5.32
CA THR A 150 18.79 3.24 6.41
C THR A 150 20.30 3.49 6.45
N LEU A 151 20.92 3.86 5.33
CA LEU A 151 22.36 4.09 5.23
C LEU A 151 22.90 5.21 6.15
N PRO A 152 22.28 6.39 6.28
CA PRO A 152 22.77 7.43 7.16
C PRO A 152 22.75 7.04 8.64
N THR A 153 21.82 6.18 9.05
CA THR A 153 21.70 5.72 10.44
C THR A 153 22.81 4.76 10.84
N ILE A 154 23.30 3.95 9.90
CA ILE A 154 24.41 3.01 10.14
C ILE A 154 25.75 3.73 10.26
N LEU A 155 25.91 4.88 9.60
CA LEU A 155 27.13 5.67 9.61
C LEU A 155 27.24 6.62 10.81
N SER A 156 26.22 6.69 11.65
CA SER A 156 26.16 7.58 12.84
C SER A 156 26.47 6.87 14.16
N VAL A 157 26.96 5.63 14.13
CA VAL A 157 27.32 4.83 15.30
C VAL A 157 28.83 4.75 15.44
#